data_d436cbbea9c4fac97cda50de59d1376f
#
_entry.id   d436cbbea9c4fac97cda50de59d1376f
#
_cell.length_a   1.000
_cell.length_b   1.000
_cell.length_c   1.000
_cell.angle_alpha   90.00
_cell.angle_beta   90.00
_cell.angle_gamma   90.00
#
_symmetry.space_group_name_H-M   'P 1'
#
loop_
_entity.id
_entity.type
_entity.pdbx_description
1 polymer ?
#
loop_
_entity_poly.entity_id
_entity_poly.type
_entity_poly.pdbx_seq_one_letter_code
_entity_poly.pdbx_strand_id
1 'polypeptide(L)'
;MVRSEPVPADFILVAAGTLDTVKQMHPALRSRIRGYGYEVYMNETMPDTKENIDKLARFVAQEIKKDKKIPHFTRSAVDFIIQEARKRSGKSNSITLRLRELGGLIRAAGDVAKEENLSLVTPLHIQKAKSFARTLEQQIADKYIENKKEYQIISVIGTKIGHINGLAVIGSKDSFSGIVLPIESEITKGNQKTEFIATGQLGKIAKEAVKNVSAIILKYFGEDIKEYTIFTQFLQTESGVEGDSASIAVATSIISALKQIPIRQDTALTGSLSVRGDVLAVGGITQKVEAAIEARIPRVIIPKSNEKDVLLTKEDFKKIKIIPASTIKEVLKESLDWKGKEDILEKIK
;
A
#
# COMPACT_ATOMS: atom_id res chain seq x y z
N MET A 1 38.07 -21.40 -33.18
CA MET A 1 38.02 -20.30 -32.19
C MET A 1 38.79 -19.14 -32.76
N VAL A 2 38.12 -18.03 -33.10
CA VAL A 2 38.79 -16.80 -33.50
C VAL A 2 39.33 -16.16 -32.22
N ARG A 3 40.63 -16.10 -32.02
CA ARG A 3 41.28 -15.35 -30.96
C ARG A 3 41.32 -13.88 -31.39
N SER A 4 40.51 -13.04 -30.76
CA SER A 4 40.68 -11.59 -30.84
C SER A 4 41.93 -11.18 -30.05
N GLU A 5 42.70 -10.22 -30.58
CA GLU A 5 43.83 -9.64 -29.85
C GLU A 5 43.33 -8.98 -28.54
N PRO A 6 44.08 -9.10 -27.42
CA PRO A 6 43.71 -8.44 -26.18
C PRO A 6 43.67 -6.92 -26.36
N VAL A 7 42.55 -6.30 -26.02
CA VAL A 7 42.43 -4.85 -25.98
C VAL A 7 42.81 -4.38 -24.57
N PRO A 8 43.68 -3.34 -24.43
CA PRO A 8 44.02 -2.77 -23.13
C PRO A 8 42.73 -2.29 -22.39
N ALA A 9 42.54 -2.75 -21.15
CA ALA A 9 41.42 -2.36 -20.30
C ALA A 9 41.83 -1.28 -19.29
N ASP A 10 42.48 -0.23 -19.76
CA ASP A 10 42.92 0.91 -18.95
C ASP A 10 41.83 2.01 -18.99
N PHE A 11 40.79 1.81 -18.17
CA PHE A 11 39.67 2.73 -18.04
C PHE A 11 39.04 2.69 -16.64
N ILE A 12 38.40 3.76 -16.25
CA ILE A 12 37.56 3.80 -15.04
C ILE A 12 36.16 3.31 -15.41
N LEU A 13 35.70 2.22 -14.76
CA LEU A 13 34.35 1.71 -14.92
C LEU A 13 33.38 2.33 -13.93
N VAL A 14 32.36 3.00 -14.45
CA VAL A 14 31.19 3.44 -13.67
C VAL A 14 29.96 2.69 -14.21
N ALA A 15 29.36 1.86 -13.37
CA ALA A 15 28.19 1.07 -13.74
C ALA A 15 27.01 1.40 -12.84
N ALA A 16 25.79 1.39 -13.41
CA ALA A 16 24.55 1.53 -12.68
C ALA A 16 23.61 0.37 -13.01
N GLY A 17 22.86 -0.09 -12.02
CA GLY A 17 21.91 -1.19 -12.18
C GLY A 17 20.96 -1.29 -11.02
N THR A 18 19.96 -2.14 -11.14
CA THR A 18 19.02 -2.46 -10.06
C THR A 18 19.64 -3.44 -9.07
N LEU A 19 19.10 -3.52 -7.87
CA LEU A 19 19.56 -4.49 -6.86
C LEU A 19 19.44 -5.94 -7.38
N ASP A 20 18.42 -6.24 -8.19
CA ASP A 20 18.23 -7.58 -8.75
C ASP A 20 19.31 -7.91 -9.79
N THR A 21 19.70 -6.96 -10.62
CA THR A 21 20.85 -7.11 -11.53
C THR A 21 22.12 -7.39 -10.73
N VAL A 22 22.35 -6.67 -9.64
CA VAL A 22 23.52 -6.88 -8.76
C VAL A 22 23.49 -8.25 -8.09
N LYS A 23 22.31 -8.74 -7.67
CA LYS A 23 22.16 -10.09 -7.10
C LYS A 23 22.45 -11.20 -8.11
N GLN A 24 22.10 -10.99 -9.38
CA GLN A 24 22.33 -11.93 -10.47
C GLN A 24 23.78 -11.89 -11.01
N MET A 25 24.56 -10.89 -10.62
CA MET A 25 25.96 -10.76 -11.04
C MET A 25 26.80 -11.95 -10.55
N HIS A 26 27.68 -12.46 -11.43
CA HIS A 26 28.58 -13.57 -11.07
C HIS A 26 29.40 -13.22 -9.83
N PRO A 27 29.45 -14.08 -8.80
CA PRO A 27 30.14 -13.80 -7.52
C PRO A 27 31.59 -13.34 -7.66
N ALA A 28 32.36 -13.93 -8.58
CA ALA A 28 33.76 -13.55 -8.82
C ALA A 28 33.89 -12.11 -9.35
N LEU A 29 32.97 -11.66 -10.22
CA LEU A 29 32.95 -10.29 -10.73
C LEU A 29 32.61 -9.34 -9.61
N ARG A 30 31.60 -9.66 -8.83
CA ARG A 30 31.19 -8.83 -7.69
C ARG A 30 32.27 -8.69 -6.62
N SER A 31 33.00 -9.78 -6.35
CA SER A 31 34.13 -9.75 -5.44
C SER A 31 35.26 -8.82 -5.92
N ARG A 32 35.55 -8.82 -7.22
CA ARG A 32 36.54 -7.90 -7.81
C ARG A 32 36.12 -6.44 -7.74
N ILE A 33 34.84 -6.15 -8.05
CA ILE A 33 34.30 -4.79 -7.93
C ILE A 33 34.44 -4.29 -6.50
N ARG A 34 34.10 -5.12 -5.49
CA ARG A 34 34.26 -4.75 -4.07
C ARG A 34 35.70 -4.58 -3.63
N GLY A 35 36.62 -5.35 -4.19
CA GLY A 35 38.04 -5.29 -3.85
C GLY A 35 38.77 -4.08 -4.42
N TYR A 36 38.32 -3.55 -5.55
CA TYR A 36 38.98 -2.46 -6.27
C TYR A 36 38.14 -1.24 -6.53
N GLY A 37 36.89 -1.22 -6.07
CA GLY A 37 35.94 -0.13 -6.32
C GLY A 37 35.01 0.12 -5.16
N TYR A 38 33.99 0.94 -5.43
CA TYR A 38 32.99 1.37 -4.47
C TYR A 38 31.60 0.96 -4.93
N GLU A 39 30.81 0.36 -4.02
CA GLU A 39 29.37 0.17 -4.24
C GLU A 39 28.63 1.35 -3.59
N VAL A 40 27.85 2.09 -4.36
CA VAL A 40 27.07 3.23 -3.89
C VAL A 40 25.58 2.90 -3.98
N TYR A 41 24.90 2.92 -2.84
CA TYR A 41 23.44 2.78 -2.80
C TYR A 41 22.77 4.10 -3.12
N MET A 42 21.93 4.12 -4.16
CA MET A 42 21.16 5.30 -4.55
C MET A 42 19.83 5.32 -3.79
N ASN A 43 19.56 6.43 -3.10
CA ASN A 43 18.30 6.61 -2.39
C ASN A 43 17.11 6.68 -3.35
N GLU A 44 15.97 6.11 -2.95
CA GLU A 44 14.72 6.18 -3.72
C GLU A 44 13.94 7.49 -3.45
N THR A 45 14.28 8.17 -2.36
CA THR A 45 13.61 9.42 -1.94
C THR A 45 14.63 10.45 -1.45
N MET A 46 14.25 11.71 -1.49
CA MET A 46 14.98 12.83 -0.88
C MET A 46 14.08 13.62 0.08
N PRO A 47 14.63 14.35 1.07
CA PRO A 47 13.85 15.18 1.98
C PRO A 47 13.04 16.27 1.24
N ASP A 48 11.82 16.54 1.71
CA ASP A 48 10.94 17.59 1.19
C ASP A 48 11.37 18.96 1.72
N THR A 49 12.45 19.48 1.18
CA THR A 49 13.00 20.80 1.51
C THR A 49 12.80 21.76 0.35
N LYS A 50 12.81 23.07 0.62
CA LYS A 50 12.72 24.11 -0.41
C LYS A 50 13.78 23.92 -1.51
N GLU A 51 15.01 23.61 -1.14
CA GLU A 51 16.10 23.34 -2.09
C GLU A 51 15.78 22.16 -3.02
N ASN A 52 15.24 21.07 -2.48
CA ASN A 52 14.90 19.89 -3.27
C ASN A 52 13.64 20.09 -4.12
N ILE A 53 12.69 20.90 -3.65
CA ILE A 53 11.55 21.36 -4.46
C ILE A 53 12.04 22.16 -5.66
N ASP A 54 12.98 23.10 -5.47
CA ASP A 54 13.57 23.88 -6.55
C ASP A 54 14.32 22.99 -7.55
N LYS A 55 15.03 21.95 -7.08
CA LYS A 55 15.67 20.95 -7.96
C LYS A 55 14.62 20.21 -8.80
N LEU A 56 13.50 19.83 -8.20
CA LEU A 56 12.41 19.15 -8.91
C LEU A 56 11.74 20.07 -9.95
N ALA A 57 11.53 21.35 -9.62
CA ALA A 57 11.03 22.33 -10.58
C ALA A 57 11.98 22.50 -11.77
N ARG A 58 13.31 22.53 -11.51
CA ARG A 58 14.33 22.54 -12.59
C ARG A 58 14.28 21.26 -13.43
N PHE A 59 14.06 20.11 -12.80
CA PHE A 59 13.88 18.85 -13.52
C PHE A 59 12.70 18.92 -14.49
N VAL A 60 11.54 19.47 -14.07
CA VAL A 60 10.39 19.70 -14.98
C VAL A 60 10.80 20.54 -16.17
N ALA A 61 11.49 21.68 -15.93
CA ALA A 61 11.96 22.55 -17.00
C ALA A 61 12.97 21.84 -17.94
N GLN A 62 13.84 20.99 -17.40
CA GLN A 62 14.80 20.20 -18.19
C GLN A 62 14.10 19.17 -19.09
N GLU A 63 13.07 18.46 -18.59
CA GLU A 63 12.29 17.52 -19.39
C GLU A 63 11.56 18.23 -20.53
N ILE A 64 10.98 19.40 -20.29
CA ILE A 64 10.35 20.23 -21.33
C ILE A 64 11.39 20.64 -22.40
N LYS A 65 12.54 21.16 -21.97
CA LYS A 65 13.62 21.58 -22.88
C LYS A 65 14.18 20.42 -23.71
N LYS A 66 14.27 19.22 -23.10
CA LYS A 66 14.77 18.02 -23.75
C LYS A 66 13.80 17.48 -24.80
N ASP A 67 12.50 17.49 -24.52
CA ASP A 67 11.46 17.01 -25.40
C ASP A 67 11.25 17.94 -26.62
N LYS A 68 11.30 19.25 -26.42
CA LYS A 68 11.16 20.31 -27.44
C LYS A 68 9.78 20.38 -28.14
N LYS A 69 8.86 19.49 -27.81
CA LYS A 69 7.55 19.37 -28.47
C LYS A 69 6.38 19.72 -27.59
N ILE A 70 6.55 19.60 -26.27
CA ILE A 70 5.50 19.83 -25.27
C ILE A 70 5.48 21.29 -24.82
N PRO A 71 4.29 21.86 -24.51
CA PRO A 71 4.16 23.21 -24.00
C PRO A 71 4.80 23.41 -22.63
N HIS A 72 5.03 24.68 -22.27
CA HIS A 72 5.48 25.02 -20.93
C HIS A 72 4.39 24.78 -19.88
N PHE A 73 4.84 24.56 -18.63
CA PHE A 73 3.97 24.29 -17.48
C PHE A 73 3.66 25.58 -16.73
N THR A 74 2.39 25.75 -16.32
CA THR A 74 2.02 26.79 -15.37
C THR A 74 2.64 26.49 -14.01
N ARG A 75 2.80 27.50 -13.15
CA ARG A 75 3.29 27.32 -11.79
C ARG A 75 2.43 26.29 -11.03
N SER A 76 1.11 26.38 -11.14
CA SER A 76 0.19 25.43 -10.50
C SER A 76 0.35 23.99 -11.02
N ALA A 77 0.71 23.80 -12.30
CA ALA A 77 1.03 22.50 -12.86
C ALA A 77 2.33 21.94 -12.28
N VAL A 78 3.37 22.76 -12.12
CA VAL A 78 4.62 22.36 -11.46
C VAL A 78 4.34 21.96 -9.99
N ASP A 79 3.55 22.76 -9.27
CA ASP A 79 3.14 22.43 -7.88
C ASP A 79 2.39 21.11 -7.83
N PHE A 80 1.57 20.79 -8.83
CA PHE A 80 0.88 19.51 -8.92
C PHE A 80 1.85 18.33 -9.14
N ILE A 81 2.88 18.50 -10.00
CA ILE A 81 3.95 17.49 -10.18
C ILE A 81 4.71 17.27 -8.86
N ILE A 82 4.97 18.34 -8.09
CA ILE A 82 5.60 18.24 -6.77
C ILE A 82 4.72 17.42 -5.80
N GLN A 83 3.41 17.66 -5.81
CA GLN A 83 2.47 16.85 -5.00
C GLN A 83 2.49 15.37 -5.42
N GLU A 84 2.51 15.07 -6.72
CA GLU A 84 2.63 13.71 -7.22
C GLU A 84 3.97 13.07 -6.79
N ALA A 85 5.05 13.83 -6.79
CA ALA A 85 6.35 13.36 -6.33
C ALA A 85 6.36 13.03 -4.82
N ARG A 86 5.67 13.82 -3.99
CA ARG A 86 5.42 13.53 -2.58
C ARG A 86 4.61 12.25 -2.42
N LYS A 87 3.50 12.13 -3.14
CA LYS A 87 2.63 10.95 -3.11
C LYS A 87 3.37 9.67 -3.46
N ARG A 88 4.18 9.70 -4.51
CA ARG A 88 4.99 8.55 -4.97
C ARG A 88 6.13 8.18 -4.03
N SER A 89 6.55 9.07 -3.13
CA SER A 89 7.55 8.74 -2.11
C SER A 89 7.02 7.73 -1.07
N GLY A 90 5.70 7.72 -0.84
CA GLY A 90 5.04 6.86 0.14
C GLY A 90 5.42 7.16 1.59
N LYS A 91 6.10 8.28 1.84
CA LYS A 91 6.57 8.71 3.17
C LYS A 91 6.32 10.21 3.35
N SER A 92 5.95 10.60 4.57
CA SER A 92 5.84 12.02 4.89
C SER A 92 7.20 12.73 4.79
N ASN A 93 7.17 14.03 4.50
CA ASN A 93 8.37 14.86 4.36
C ASN A 93 9.42 14.33 3.38
N SER A 94 9.00 13.60 2.36
CA SER A 94 9.87 13.03 1.35
C SER A 94 9.34 13.25 -0.06
N ILE A 95 10.24 13.30 -1.03
CA ILE A 95 9.96 13.41 -2.46
C ILE A 95 10.61 12.22 -3.16
N THR A 96 9.93 11.62 -4.12
CA THR A 96 10.49 10.49 -4.89
C THR A 96 11.66 10.91 -5.78
N LEU A 97 12.66 10.07 -5.91
CA LEU A 97 13.73 10.14 -6.89
C LEU A 97 13.51 9.25 -8.11
N ARG A 98 12.32 8.67 -8.27
CA ARG A 98 11.91 7.92 -9.47
C ARG A 98 11.60 8.88 -10.62
N LEU A 99 12.63 9.62 -11.03
CA LEU A 99 12.50 10.71 -11.99
C LEU A 99 12.06 10.24 -13.38
N ARG A 100 12.35 8.98 -13.76
CA ARG A 100 11.89 8.42 -15.04
C ARG A 100 10.37 8.39 -15.15
N GLU A 101 9.69 7.98 -14.08
CA GLU A 101 8.23 7.92 -14.02
C GLU A 101 7.60 9.32 -14.00
N LEU A 102 8.19 10.27 -13.25
CA LEU A 102 7.76 11.66 -13.26
C LEU A 102 7.96 12.30 -14.64
N GLY A 103 9.09 12.02 -15.30
CA GLY A 103 9.33 12.46 -16.67
C GLY A 103 8.31 11.92 -17.66
N GLY A 104 7.88 10.65 -17.48
CA GLY A 104 6.78 10.07 -18.25
C GLY A 104 5.47 10.84 -18.08
N LEU A 105 5.11 11.18 -16.84
CA LEU A 105 3.92 11.96 -16.54
C LEU A 105 3.99 13.38 -17.10
N ILE A 106 5.17 14.03 -17.04
CA ILE A 106 5.40 15.38 -17.61
C ILE A 106 5.17 15.36 -19.12
N ARG A 107 5.76 14.38 -19.82
CA ARG A 107 5.58 14.24 -21.28
C ARG A 107 4.12 13.97 -21.65
N ALA A 108 3.48 13.01 -20.99
CA ALA A 108 2.07 12.70 -21.25
C ALA A 108 1.15 13.91 -20.99
N ALA A 109 1.40 14.70 -19.94
CA ALA A 109 0.63 15.93 -19.70
C ALA A 109 0.87 17.01 -20.78
N GLY A 110 2.09 17.08 -21.30
CA GLY A 110 2.42 17.93 -22.42
C GLY A 110 1.71 17.52 -23.71
N ASP A 111 1.64 16.21 -24.00
CA ASP A 111 0.93 15.68 -25.16
C ASP A 111 -0.57 15.96 -25.07
N VAL A 112 -1.21 15.76 -23.91
CA VAL A 112 -2.63 16.12 -23.70
C VAL A 112 -2.89 17.60 -23.96
N ALA A 113 -2.03 18.50 -23.44
CA ALA A 113 -2.20 19.95 -23.68
C ALA A 113 -2.03 20.30 -25.17
N LYS A 114 -1.13 19.62 -25.87
CA LYS A 114 -0.89 19.79 -27.30
C LYS A 114 -2.07 19.31 -28.14
N GLU A 115 -2.66 18.16 -27.82
CA GLU A 115 -3.87 17.65 -28.48
C GLU A 115 -5.04 18.62 -28.31
N GLU A 116 -5.13 19.30 -27.17
CA GLU A 116 -6.12 20.36 -26.92
C GLU A 116 -5.75 21.71 -27.53
N ASN A 117 -4.63 21.80 -28.28
CA ASN A 117 -4.09 23.04 -28.88
C ASN A 117 -3.83 24.18 -27.88
N LEU A 118 -3.42 23.83 -26.66
CA LEU A 118 -3.13 24.79 -25.61
C LEU A 118 -1.63 25.06 -25.49
N SER A 119 -1.27 26.31 -25.26
CA SER A 119 0.12 26.77 -25.15
C SER A 119 0.76 26.52 -23.78
N LEU A 120 -0.03 26.16 -22.78
CA LEU A 120 0.42 25.91 -21.41
C LEU A 120 -0.22 24.66 -20.82
N VAL A 121 0.58 23.87 -20.12
CA VAL A 121 0.11 22.73 -19.33
C VAL A 121 -0.44 23.21 -17.99
N THR A 122 -1.66 22.80 -17.66
CA THR A 122 -2.34 23.08 -16.39
C THR A 122 -2.45 21.82 -15.53
N PRO A 123 -2.83 21.90 -14.24
CA PRO A 123 -3.08 20.74 -13.41
C PRO A 123 -4.10 19.75 -14.00
N LEU A 124 -5.08 20.24 -14.76
CA LEU A 124 -6.10 19.40 -15.40
C LEU A 124 -5.47 18.44 -16.43
N HIS A 125 -4.51 18.93 -17.23
CA HIS A 125 -3.81 18.09 -18.22
C HIS A 125 -2.99 17.00 -17.52
N ILE A 126 -2.36 17.30 -16.38
CA ILE A 126 -1.62 16.31 -15.59
C ILE A 126 -2.60 15.25 -15.03
N GLN A 127 -3.77 15.66 -14.57
CA GLN A 127 -4.78 14.75 -14.07
C GLN A 127 -5.29 13.80 -15.16
N LYS A 128 -5.57 14.32 -16.38
CA LYS A 128 -5.91 13.50 -17.55
C LYS A 128 -4.76 12.56 -17.92
N ALA A 129 -3.53 13.08 -17.95
CA ALA A 129 -2.35 12.30 -18.31
C ALA A 129 -2.06 11.14 -17.35
N LYS A 130 -2.46 11.23 -16.09
CA LYS A 130 -2.27 10.14 -15.11
C LYS A 130 -2.88 8.82 -15.55
N SER A 131 -3.99 8.83 -16.27
CA SER A 131 -4.60 7.61 -16.80
C SER A 131 -3.78 6.96 -17.92
N PHE A 132 -3.10 7.77 -18.75
CA PHE A 132 -2.26 7.31 -19.87
C PHE A 132 -0.82 6.98 -19.44
N ALA A 133 -0.30 7.67 -18.41
CA ALA A 133 1.04 7.47 -17.89
C ALA A 133 1.16 6.28 -16.92
N ARG A 134 0.14 5.43 -16.85
CA ARG A 134 0.15 4.20 -16.03
C ARG A 134 0.99 3.11 -16.70
N THR A 135 1.75 2.36 -15.91
CA THR A 135 2.43 1.17 -16.41
C THR A 135 1.41 0.09 -16.81
N LEU A 136 1.82 -0.88 -17.63
CA LEU A 136 0.94 -1.98 -18.04
C LEU A 136 0.45 -2.77 -16.81
N GLU A 137 1.31 -2.99 -15.82
CA GLU A 137 0.98 -3.66 -14.57
C GLU A 137 -0.10 -2.88 -13.79
N GLN A 138 -0.01 -1.53 -13.77
CA GLN A 138 -1.05 -0.68 -13.17
C GLN A 138 -2.37 -0.83 -13.90
N GLN A 139 -2.34 -0.78 -15.23
CA GLN A 139 -3.55 -0.91 -16.04
C GLN A 139 -4.21 -2.28 -15.85
N ILE A 140 -3.41 -3.35 -15.76
CA ILE A 140 -3.91 -4.70 -15.46
C ILE A 140 -4.52 -4.75 -14.05
N ALA A 141 -3.83 -4.18 -13.05
CA ALA A 141 -4.35 -4.12 -11.69
C ALA A 141 -5.66 -3.33 -11.61
N ASP A 142 -5.76 -2.20 -12.32
CA ASP A 142 -6.98 -1.39 -12.38
C ASP A 142 -8.15 -2.15 -13.02
N LYS A 143 -7.92 -2.82 -14.17
CA LYS A 143 -8.94 -3.68 -14.78
C LYS A 143 -9.38 -4.82 -13.86
N TYR A 144 -8.43 -5.43 -13.16
CA TYR A 144 -8.74 -6.45 -12.18
C TYR A 144 -9.59 -5.89 -11.03
N ILE A 145 -9.26 -4.69 -10.55
CA ILE A 145 -10.04 -3.99 -9.51
C ILE A 145 -11.43 -3.61 -10.03
N GLU A 146 -11.52 -3.08 -11.26
CA GLU A 146 -12.78 -2.70 -11.89
C GLU A 146 -13.72 -3.91 -12.04
N ASN A 147 -13.23 -5.00 -12.60
CA ASN A 147 -13.98 -6.25 -12.71
C ASN A 147 -14.43 -6.78 -11.35
N LYS A 148 -13.58 -6.67 -10.32
CA LYS A 148 -13.93 -7.09 -8.96
C LYS A 148 -14.92 -6.17 -8.26
N LYS A 149 -14.88 -4.85 -8.52
CA LYS A 149 -15.88 -3.91 -7.98
C LYS A 149 -17.28 -4.26 -8.45
N GLU A 150 -17.43 -4.74 -9.69
CA GLU A 150 -18.71 -5.14 -10.25
C GLU A 150 -19.35 -6.33 -9.53
N TYR A 151 -18.52 -7.23 -8.98
CA TYR A 151 -18.97 -8.46 -8.32
C TYR A 151 -18.75 -8.48 -6.80
N GLN A 152 -18.07 -7.49 -6.23
CA GLN A 152 -17.79 -7.44 -4.79
C GLN A 152 -18.98 -6.92 -4.00
N ILE A 153 -19.47 -7.73 -3.08
CA ILE A 153 -20.44 -7.30 -2.06
C ILE A 153 -19.69 -6.59 -0.94
N ILE A 154 -19.30 -5.34 -1.16
CA ILE A 154 -18.75 -4.48 -0.11
C ILE A 154 -19.93 -3.95 0.68
N SER A 155 -20.05 -4.33 1.94
CA SER A 155 -21.06 -3.79 2.85
C SER A 155 -20.52 -2.50 3.47
N VAL A 156 -21.27 -1.39 3.37
CA VAL A 156 -20.88 -0.07 3.91
C VAL A 156 -21.87 0.44 4.96
N ILE A 157 -22.94 -0.32 5.23
CA ILE A 157 -24.04 0.07 6.15
C ILE A 157 -24.33 -1.11 7.09
N GLY A 158 -24.67 -0.78 8.33
CA GLY A 158 -25.08 -1.74 9.35
C GLY A 158 -23.91 -2.43 10.03
N THR A 159 -24.18 -3.60 10.62
CA THR A 159 -23.20 -4.41 11.36
C THR A 159 -23.33 -5.88 10.99
N LYS A 160 -22.21 -6.61 10.98
CA LYS A 160 -22.15 -8.06 10.70
C LYS A 160 -21.15 -8.73 11.64
N ILE A 161 -21.46 -9.95 12.09
CA ILE A 161 -20.52 -10.75 12.88
C ILE A 161 -19.52 -11.40 11.93
N GLY A 162 -18.25 -11.39 12.30
CA GLY A 162 -17.18 -12.07 11.56
C GLY A 162 -16.83 -11.47 10.19
N HIS A 163 -17.55 -10.48 9.69
CA HIS A 163 -17.32 -9.86 8.38
C HIS A 163 -16.74 -8.44 8.51
N ILE A 164 -15.62 -8.16 7.82
CA ILE A 164 -14.92 -6.87 7.90
C ILE A 164 -14.37 -6.43 6.54
N ASN A 165 -14.32 -5.11 6.32
CA ASN A 165 -13.67 -4.51 5.17
C ASN A 165 -12.17 -4.30 5.46
N GLY A 166 -11.33 -5.21 4.98
CA GLY A 166 -9.87 -5.05 4.97
C GLY A 166 -9.43 -4.16 3.81
N LEU A 167 -8.22 -3.61 3.91
CA LEU A 167 -7.59 -2.85 2.83
C LEU A 167 -6.27 -3.48 2.43
N ALA A 168 -6.08 -3.68 1.14
CA ALA A 168 -4.86 -4.21 0.55
C ALA A 168 -4.35 -3.32 -0.58
N VAL A 169 -3.17 -3.61 -1.09
CA VAL A 169 -2.64 -3.03 -2.32
C VAL A 169 -2.36 -4.14 -3.32
N ILE A 170 -2.62 -3.88 -4.58
CA ILE A 170 -2.26 -4.73 -5.72
C ILE A 170 -1.25 -4.00 -6.58
N GLY A 171 -0.30 -4.71 -7.16
CA GLY A 171 0.72 -4.18 -8.05
C GLY A 171 2.13 -4.51 -7.59
N SER A 172 3.12 -3.96 -8.30
CA SER A 172 4.54 -4.10 -7.98
C SER A 172 5.01 -3.02 -6.99
N LYS A 173 6.24 -3.14 -6.49
CA LYS A 173 6.88 -2.14 -5.61
C LYS A 173 6.82 -0.71 -6.15
N ASP A 174 6.71 -0.56 -7.45
CA ASP A 174 6.79 0.72 -8.14
C ASP A 174 5.40 1.33 -8.41
N SER A 175 4.32 0.52 -8.24
CA SER A 175 2.99 0.91 -8.66
C SER A 175 1.92 0.11 -7.92
N PHE A 176 1.44 0.68 -6.83
CA PHE A 176 0.36 0.10 -6.04
C PHE A 176 -0.98 0.77 -6.33
N SER A 177 -2.01 -0.04 -6.50
CA SER A 177 -3.41 0.38 -6.44
C SER A 177 -4.05 -0.19 -5.17
N GLY A 178 -4.81 0.63 -4.44
CA GLY A 178 -5.52 0.18 -3.25
C GLY A 178 -6.79 -0.57 -3.61
N ILE A 179 -7.14 -1.58 -2.82
CA ILE A 179 -8.42 -2.28 -2.93
C ILE A 179 -9.06 -2.46 -1.55
N VAL A 180 -10.39 -2.53 -1.54
CA VAL A 180 -11.14 -3.05 -0.40
C VAL A 180 -11.23 -4.56 -0.55
N LEU A 181 -10.86 -5.27 0.48
CA LEU A 181 -10.82 -6.73 0.53
C LEU A 181 -11.66 -7.21 1.71
N PRO A 182 -12.92 -7.62 1.49
CA PRO A 182 -13.73 -8.17 2.54
C PRO A 182 -13.14 -9.49 3.08
N ILE A 183 -13.16 -9.64 4.40
CA ILE A 183 -12.65 -10.80 5.13
C ILE A 183 -13.80 -11.34 5.97
N GLU A 184 -14.01 -12.64 5.91
CA GLU A 184 -14.96 -13.34 6.74
C GLU A 184 -14.26 -14.34 7.64
N SER A 185 -14.73 -14.44 8.88
CA SER A 185 -14.30 -15.45 9.83
C SER A 185 -15.50 -16.11 10.48
N GLU A 186 -15.45 -17.43 10.58
CA GLU A 186 -16.44 -18.27 11.28
C GLU A 186 -15.72 -19.17 12.26
N ILE A 187 -16.34 -19.43 13.41
CA ILE A 187 -15.76 -20.24 14.47
C ILE A 187 -16.74 -21.35 14.85
N THR A 188 -16.25 -22.58 14.85
CA THR A 188 -17.00 -23.77 15.27
C THR A 188 -16.26 -24.45 16.41
N LYS A 189 -17.00 -25.15 17.30
CA LYS A 189 -16.38 -26.02 18.30
C LYS A 189 -15.69 -27.18 17.58
N GLY A 190 -14.40 -27.35 17.81
CA GLY A 190 -13.59 -28.41 17.21
C GLY A 190 -13.52 -29.66 18.07
N ASN A 191 -13.20 -30.81 17.46
CA ASN A 191 -12.91 -32.05 18.14
C ASN A 191 -11.41 -32.16 18.45
N GLN A 192 -10.97 -31.70 19.62
CA GLN A 192 -9.65 -31.95 20.23
C GLN A 192 -8.38 -31.42 19.52
N LYS A 193 -8.46 -30.79 18.37
CA LYS A 193 -7.32 -30.08 17.75
C LYS A 193 -7.79 -28.76 17.17
N THR A 194 -7.13 -27.67 17.56
CA THR A 194 -7.32 -26.39 16.88
C THR A 194 -6.87 -26.55 15.45
N GLU A 195 -7.79 -26.46 14.52
CA GLU A 195 -7.46 -26.39 13.12
C GLU A 195 -7.72 -24.98 12.62
N PHE A 196 -6.69 -24.38 12.06
CA PHE A 196 -6.79 -23.07 11.44
C PHE A 196 -6.93 -23.26 9.94
N ILE A 197 -8.15 -23.10 9.45
CA ILE A 197 -8.47 -23.27 8.03
C ILE A 197 -8.58 -21.90 7.39
N ALA A 198 -7.51 -21.50 6.73
CA ALA A 198 -7.48 -20.29 5.94
C ALA A 198 -7.69 -20.65 4.46
N THR A 199 -8.76 -20.15 3.87
CA THR A 199 -9.10 -20.33 2.46
C THR A 199 -8.82 -19.05 1.66
N GLY A 200 -8.77 -19.14 0.31
CA GLY A 200 -8.50 -17.98 -0.54
C GLY A 200 -7.00 -17.72 -0.79
N GLN A 201 -6.20 -18.79 -0.95
CA GLN A 201 -4.76 -18.71 -1.31
C GLN A 201 -3.93 -17.76 -0.41
N LEU A 202 -4.14 -17.83 0.90
CA LEU A 202 -3.40 -17.06 1.88
C LEU A 202 -1.90 -17.39 1.81
N GLY A 203 -1.09 -16.36 1.58
CA GLY A 203 0.36 -16.45 1.65
C GLY A 203 0.86 -16.82 3.06
N LYS A 204 2.14 -17.21 3.12
CA LYS A 204 2.76 -17.64 4.38
C LYS A 204 2.65 -16.58 5.49
N ILE A 205 2.88 -15.31 5.15
CA ILE A 205 2.85 -14.19 6.10
C ILE A 205 1.44 -13.99 6.66
N ALA A 206 0.41 -14.07 5.80
CA ALA A 206 -0.97 -13.95 6.25
C ALA A 206 -1.37 -15.12 7.17
N LYS A 207 -0.89 -16.35 6.91
CA LYS A 207 -1.07 -17.50 7.82
C LYS A 207 -0.37 -17.31 9.17
N GLU A 208 0.79 -16.64 9.18
CA GLU A 208 1.49 -16.27 10.43
C GLU A 208 0.72 -15.21 11.22
N ALA A 209 0.15 -14.21 10.53
CA ALA A 209 -0.69 -13.21 11.18
C ALA A 209 -1.84 -13.83 11.97
N VAL A 210 -2.45 -14.85 11.40
CA VAL A 210 -3.50 -15.64 12.03
C VAL A 210 -3.03 -16.35 13.30
N LYS A 211 -1.81 -16.90 13.32
CA LYS A 211 -1.22 -17.50 14.54
C LYS A 211 -1.00 -16.48 15.65
N ASN A 212 -0.61 -15.24 15.27
CA ASN A 212 -0.42 -14.17 16.24
C ASN A 212 -1.73 -13.79 16.95
N VAL A 213 -2.86 -13.89 16.24
CA VAL A 213 -4.19 -13.64 16.82
C VAL A 213 -4.48 -14.61 17.95
N SER A 214 -4.04 -15.86 17.88
CA SER A 214 -4.20 -16.87 18.94
C SER A 214 -3.59 -16.42 20.25
N ALA A 215 -2.38 -15.87 20.21
CA ALA A 215 -1.69 -15.35 21.39
C ALA A 215 -2.44 -14.13 21.99
N ILE A 216 -3.02 -13.31 21.15
CA ILE A 216 -3.80 -12.13 21.57
C ILE A 216 -5.11 -12.55 22.21
N ILE A 217 -5.82 -13.52 21.66
CA ILE A 217 -7.06 -14.05 22.23
C ILE A 217 -6.79 -14.64 23.62
N LEU A 218 -5.76 -15.45 23.76
CA LEU A 218 -5.37 -16.00 25.06
C LEU A 218 -5.03 -14.91 26.06
N LYS A 219 -4.24 -13.90 25.65
CA LYS A 219 -3.78 -12.81 26.51
C LYS A 219 -4.95 -11.94 26.99
N TYR A 220 -5.84 -11.53 26.10
CA TYR A 220 -6.87 -10.52 26.41
C TYR A 220 -8.20 -11.13 26.88
N PHE A 221 -8.51 -12.34 26.46
CA PHE A 221 -9.80 -12.96 26.77
C PHE A 221 -9.66 -14.18 27.68
N GLY A 222 -8.44 -14.67 27.92
CA GLY A 222 -8.17 -15.84 28.75
C GLY A 222 -8.68 -17.16 28.14
N GLU A 223 -9.04 -17.14 26.86
CA GLU A 223 -9.60 -18.31 26.16
C GLU A 223 -8.51 -19.02 25.36
N ASP A 224 -8.34 -20.30 25.63
CA ASP A 224 -7.52 -21.16 24.77
C ASP A 224 -8.33 -21.54 23.53
N ILE A 225 -7.90 -21.04 22.38
CA ILE A 225 -8.57 -21.34 21.11
C ILE A 225 -8.41 -22.80 20.66
N LYS A 226 -7.70 -23.64 21.43
CA LYS A 226 -7.49 -25.07 21.11
C LYS A 226 -8.78 -25.89 21.01
N GLU A 227 -9.87 -25.40 21.56
CA GLU A 227 -11.18 -26.04 21.49
C GLU A 227 -12.01 -25.65 20.26
N TYR A 228 -11.46 -24.75 19.39
CA TYR A 228 -12.22 -24.20 18.27
C TYR A 228 -11.52 -24.49 16.94
N THR A 229 -12.31 -24.70 15.90
CA THR A 229 -11.86 -24.61 14.51
C THR A 229 -12.22 -23.23 13.98
N ILE A 230 -11.22 -22.50 13.49
CA ILE A 230 -11.37 -21.13 12.98
C ILE A 230 -11.23 -21.16 11.46
N PHE A 231 -12.27 -20.73 10.78
CA PHE A 231 -12.28 -20.54 9.33
C PHE A 231 -12.11 -19.06 9.04
N THR A 232 -11.16 -18.69 8.18
CA THR A 232 -11.00 -17.32 7.70
C THR A 232 -10.83 -17.32 6.20
N GLN A 233 -11.62 -16.51 5.52
CA GLN A 233 -11.61 -16.37 4.08
C GLN A 233 -11.46 -14.90 3.67
N PHE A 234 -10.55 -14.67 2.73
CA PHE A 234 -10.49 -13.43 1.98
C PHE A 234 -11.37 -13.60 0.75
N LEU A 235 -12.44 -12.80 0.67
CA LEU A 235 -13.42 -12.98 -0.39
C LEU A 235 -12.85 -12.53 -1.73
N GLN A 236 -13.09 -13.35 -2.77
CA GLN A 236 -12.76 -13.08 -4.17
C GLN A 236 -11.26 -12.79 -4.44
N THR A 237 -10.36 -13.49 -3.78
CA THR A 237 -8.91 -13.42 -4.07
C THR A 237 -8.48 -14.55 -5.00
N GLU A 238 -8.27 -14.26 -6.28
CA GLU A 238 -7.72 -15.23 -7.25
C GLU A 238 -6.20 -15.32 -7.19
N SER A 239 -5.53 -14.23 -6.85
CA SER A 239 -4.07 -14.09 -6.88
C SER A 239 -3.39 -14.27 -5.52
N GLY A 240 -4.14 -14.66 -4.48
CA GLY A 240 -3.62 -14.73 -3.12
C GLY A 240 -3.43 -13.37 -2.45
N VAL A 241 -3.27 -13.36 -1.14
CA VAL A 241 -2.93 -12.17 -0.34
C VAL A 241 -1.56 -12.40 0.27
N GLU A 242 -0.63 -11.54 -0.07
CA GLU A 242 0.71 -11.50 0.51
C GLU A 242 0.87 -10.29 1.43
N GLY A 243 1.59 -10.50 2.52
CA GLY A 243 1.87 -9.47 3.50
C GLY A 243 0.92 -9.49 4.71
N ASP A 244 1.44 -8.95 5.81
CA ASP A 244 0.81 -8.93 7.12
C ASP A 244 -0.10 -7.71 7.34
N SER A 245 -0.27 -6.88 6.33
CA SER A 245 -0.99 -5.60 6.42
C SER A 245 -2.51 -5.73 6.67
N ALA A 246 -3.07 -6.93 6.55
CA ALA A 246 -4.45 -7.24 6.90
C ALA A 246 -4.60 -7.85 8.30
N SER A 247 -3.51 -7.97 9.08
CA SER A 247 -3.50 -8.69 10.36
C SER A 247 -4.50 -8.15 11.36
N ILE A 248 -4.65 -6.81 11.47
CA ILE A 248 -5.66 -6.22 12.39
C ILE A 248 -7.10 -6.54 11.93
N ALA A 249 -7.34 -6.61 10.62
CA ALA A 249 -8.66 -6.95 10.10
C ALA A 249 -8.98 -8.43 10.35
N VAL A 250 -8.03 -9.35 10.11
CA VAL A 250 -8.16 -10.77 10.45
C VAL A 250 -8.40 -10.95 11.95
N ALA A 251 -7.61 -10.28 12.81
CA ALA A 251 -7.79 -10.34 14.26
C ALA A 251 -9.19 -9.89 14.67
N THR A 252 -9.65 -8.78 14.12
CA THR A 252 -10.96 -8.21 14.44
C THR A 252 -12.10 -9.13 13.99
N SER A 253 -12.01 -9.73 12.79
CA SER A 253 -13.05 -10.66 12.29
C SER A 253 -13.14 -11.92 13.14
N ILE A 254 -11.99 -12.50 13.54
CA ILE A 254 -11.93 -13.68 14.42
C ILE A 254 -12.49 -13.36 15.81
N ILE A 255 -12.09 -12.24 16.42
CA ILE A 255 -12.58 -11.84 17.74
C ILE A 255 -14.09 -11.55 17.71
N SER A 256 -14.56 -10.90 16.64
CA SER A 256 -16.00 -10.71 16.42
C SER A 256 -16.76 -12.02 16.36
N ALA A 257 -16.29 -12.98 15.57
CA ALA A 257 -16.91 -14.30 15.44
C ALA A 257 -16.87 -15.07 16.78
N LEU A 258 -15.73 -15.05 17.49
CA LEU A 258 -15.57 -15.74 18.78
C LEU A 258 -16.49 -15.16 19.86
N LYS A 259 -16.59 -13.85 19.93
CA LYS A 259 -17.36 -13.15 20.99
C LYS A 259 -18.78 -12.80 20.56
N GLN A 260 -19.16 -13.12 19.34
CA GLN A 260 -20.46 -12.77 18.76
C GLN A 260 -20.76 -11.27 18.89
N ILE A 261 -19.75 -10.43 18.62
CA ILE A 261 -19.85 -8.97 18.64
C ILE A 261 -19.85 -8.46 17.20
N PRO A 262 -20.90 -7.75 16.75
CA PRO A 262 -20.98 -7.30 15.38
C PRO A 262 -19.90 -6.26 15.03
N ILE A 263 -19.39 -6.30 13.79
CA ILE A 263 -18.46 -5.35 13.23
C ILE A 263 -19.21 -4.29 12.44
N ARG A 264 -18.85 -3.03 12.62
CA ARG A 264 -19.39 -1.89 11.89
C ARG A 264 -18.92 -1.95 10.43
N GLN A 265 -19.88 -2.01 9.51
CA GLN A 265 -19.61 -2.13 8.08
C GLN A 265 -19.23 -0.79 7.43
N ASP A 266 -19.49 0.34 8.11
CA ASP A 266 -19.05 1.68 7.73
C ASP A 266 -17.54 1.93 7.95
N THR A 267 -16.78 0.90 8.31
CA THR A 267 -15.38 1.02 8.72
C THR A 267 -14.51 0.04 7.94
N ALA A 268 -13.39 0.52 7.39
CA ALA A 268 -12.34 -0.30 6.80
C ALA A 268 -11.07 -0.29 7.66
N LEU A 269 -10.27 -1.37 7.61
CA LEU A 269 -9.08 -1.54 8.43
C LEU A 269 -7.86 -1.93 7.62
N THR A 270 -6.72 -1.37 8.01
CA THR A 270 -5.39 -1.87 7.59
C THR A 270 -4.36 -1.66 8.68
N GLY A 271 -3.46 -2.60 8.84
CA GLY A 271 -2.37 -2.56 9.81
C GLY A 271 -1.78 -3.95 10.03
N SER A 272 -0.50 -4.00 10.32
CA SER A 272 0.15 -5.21 10.81
C SER A 272 -0.03 -5.32 12.32
N LEU A 273 -0.01 -6.54 12.86
CA LEU A 273 -0.29 -6.83 14.25
C LEU A 273 0.84 -7.61 14.89
N SER A 274 1.47 -7.03 15.92
CA SER A 274 2.45 -7.75 16.73
C SER A 274 1.78 -8.80 17.62
N VAL A 275 2.55 -9.81 18.07
CA VAL A 275 2.09 -10.83 19.04
C VAL A 275 1.68 -10.22 20.39
N ARG A 276 2.09 -8.98 20.66
CA ARG A 276 1.75 -8.25 21.90
C ARG A 276 0.48 -7.44 21.77
N GLY A 277 -0.03 -7.26 20.56
CA GLY A 277 -1.24 -6.46 20.25
C GLY A 277 -0.95 -5.04 19.78
N ASP A 278 0.32 -4.70 19.46
CA ASP A 278 0.67 -3.40 18.90
C ASP A 278 0.32 -3.35 17.42
N VAL A 279 -0.19 -2.22 16.96
CA VAL A 279 -0.50 -1.97 15.56
C VAL A 279 0.71 -1.34 14.87
N LEU A 280 1.26 -2.03 13.88
CA LEU A 280 2.49 -1.68 13.20
C LEU A 280 2.22 -1.06 11.82
N ALA A 281 3.16 -0.20 11.38
CA ALA A 281 3.09 0.49 10.10
C ALA A 281 3.03 -0.48 8.90
N VAL A 282 2.32 -0.03 7.85
CA VAL A 282 2.15 -0.78 6.59
C VAL A 282 2.48 0.10 5.38
N GLY A 283 2.81 -0.54 4.25
CA GLY A 283 3.04 0.16 3.00
C GLY A 283 1.75 0.53 2.27
N GLY A 284 1.83 1.53 1.37
CA GLY A 284 0.74 1.92 0.50
C GLY A 284 -0.47 2.53 1.21
N ILE A 285 -0.25 3.24 2.32
CA ILE A 285 -1.35 3.73 3.17
C ILE A 285 -2.25 4.72 2.44
N THR A 286 -1.68 5.64 1.64
CA THR A 286 -2.47 6.60 0.86
C THR A 286 -3.40 5.89 -0.11
N GLN A 287 -2.89 4.91 -0.87
CA GLN A 287 -3.66 4.14 -1.85
C GLN A 287 -4.78 3.33 -1.19
N LYS A 288 -4.51 2.76 -0.01
CA LYS A 288 -5.51 2.04 0.78
C LYS A 288 -6.65 2.94 1.24
N VAL A 289 -6.33 4.14 1.72
CA VAL A 289 -7.34 5.12 2.13
C VAL A 289 -8.13 5.63 0.92
N GLU A 290 -7.48 5.87 -0.23
CA GLU A 290 -8.14 6.21 -1.48
C GLU A 290 -9.13 5.12 -1.91
N ALA A 291 -8.77 3.84 -1.80
CA ALA A 291 -9.67 2.73 -2.10
C ALA A 291 -10.92 2.71 -1.18
N ALA A 292 -10.75 3.04 0.10
CA ALA A 292 -11.88 3.17 1.02
C ALA A 292 -12.83 4.32 0.62
N ILE A 293 -12.27 5.48 0.20
CA ILE A 293 -13.05 6.61 -0.31
C ILE A 293 -13.83 6.21 -1.58
N GLU A 294 -13.18 5.53 -2.52
CA GLU A 294 -13.81 5.05 -3.76
C GLU A 294 -14.92 4.03 -3.50
N ALA A 295 -14.75 3.21 -2.46
CA ALA A 295 -15.79 2.26 -1.99
C ALA A 295 -16.88 2.91 -1.15
N ARG A 296 -16.82 4.24 -0.94
CA ARG A 296 -17.76 5.02 -0.10
C ARG A 296 -17.80 4.57 1.36
N ILE A 297 -16.70 4.07 1.88
CA ILE A 297 -16.55 3.72 3.29
C ILE A 297 -16.15 4.99 4.04
N PRO A 298 -16.97 5.49 4.97
CA PRO A 298 -16.75 6.81 5.60
C PRO A 298 -15.69 6.81 6.71
N ARG A 299 -15.25 5.63 7.17
CA ARG A 299 -14.29 5.49 8.28
C ARG A 299 -13.18 4.53 7.92
N VAL A 300 -11.95 4.86 8.30
CA VAL A 300 -10.80 3.98 8.13
C VAL A 300 -9.93 3.96 9.37
N ILE A 301 -9.60 2.77 9.86
CA ILE A 301 -8.64 2.56 10.96
C ILE A 301 -7.28 2.23 10.35
N ILE A 302 -6.27 3.01 10.73
CA ILE A 302 -4.90 2.87 10.24
C ILE A 302 -3.90 2.83 11.41
N PRO A 303 -2.68 2.31 11.21
CA PRO A 303 -1.63 2.44 12.21
C PRO A 303 -1.32 3.91 12.50
N LYS A 304 -1.21 4.26 13.78
CA LYS A 304 -0.84 5.62 14.20
C LYS A 304 0.51 6.07 13.62
N SER A 305 1.43 5.15 13.46
CA SER A 305 2.73 5.40 12.84
C SER A 305 2.64 5.82 11.37
N ASN A 306 1.55 5.45 10.66
CA ASN A 306 1.30 5.87 9.27
C ASN A 306 0.43 7.13 9.14
N GLU A 307 -0.04 7.73 10.22
CA GLU A 307 -0.93 8.90 10.15
C GLU A 307 -0.34 10.03 9.29
N LYS A 308 0.98 10.24 9.42
CA LYS A 308 1.71 11.28 8.67
C LYS A 308 1.90 10.94 7.19
N ASP A 309 1.78 9.67 6.82
CA ASP A 309 2.04 9.18 5.45
C ASP A 309 0.77 9.21 4.58
N VAL A 310 -0.39 9.57 5.14
CA VAL A 310 -1.64 9.72 4.40
C VAL A 310 -1.65 11.04 3.66
N LEU A 311 -1.40 10.98 2.35
CA LEU A 311 -1.29 12.14 1.47
C LEU A 311 -2.53 12.25 0.57
N LEU A 312 -3.58 12.86 1.10
CA LEU A 312 -4.86 13.07 0.40
C LEU A 312 -5.03 14.53 -0.02
N THR A 313 -5.94 14.78 -0.96
CA THR A 313 -6.41 16.14 -1.25
C THR A 313 -7.31 16.66 -0.11
N LYS A 314 -7.47 17.99 -0.03
CA LYS A 314 -8.39 18.59 0.96
C LYS A 314 -9.83 18.10 0.79
N GLU A 315 -10.24 17.78 -0.44
CA GLU A 315 -11.57 17.27 -0.75
C GLU A 315 -11.74 15.82 -0.27
N ASP A 316 -10.72 14.99 -0.45
CA ASP A 316 -10.75 13.59 -0.03
C ASP A 316 -10.72 13.45 1.49
N PHE A 317 -10.00 14.32 2.19
CA PHE A 317 -10.04 14.37 3.67
C PHE A 317 -11.46 14.66 4.22
N LYS A 318 -12.30 15.37 3.47
CA LYS A 318 -13.70 15.60 3.88
C LYS A 318 -14.61 14.39 3.73
N LYS A 319 -14.21 13.41 2.89
CA LYS A 319 -15.03 12.23 2.57
C LYS A 319 -14.81 11.08 3.55
N ILE A 320 -13.72 11.09 4.31
CA ILE A 320 -13.34 9.94 5.15
C ILE A 320 -12.82 10.39 6.51
N LYS A 321 -13.25 9.70 7.56
CA LYS A 321 -12.72 9.85 8.91
C LYS A 321 -11.57 8.87 9.11
N ILE A 322 -10.35 9.39 9.26
CA ILE A 322 -9.16 8.59 9.57
C ILE A 322 -9.06 8.42 11.07
N ILE A 323 -8.90 7.18 11.53
CA ILE A 323 -8.81 6.79 12.94
C ILE A 323 -7.46 6.12 13.15
N PRO A 324 -6.46 6.83 13.71
CA PRO A 324 -5.18 6.23 14.03
C PRO A 324 -5.31 5.33 15.26
N ALA A 325 -4.74 4.12 15.18
CA ALA A 325 -4.70 3.17 16.29
C ALA A 325 -3.26 2.68 16.54
N SER A 326 -2.91 2.56 17.81
CA SER A 326 -1.61 2.03 18.27
C SER A 326 -1.70 0.60 18.78
N THR A 327 -2.89 0.18 19.23
CA THR A 327 -3.13 -1.13 19.84
C THR A 327 -4.36 -1.80 19.27
N ILE A 328 -4.39 -3.13 19.35
CA ILE A 328 -5.59 -3.90 18.95
C ILE A 328 -6.82 -3.53 19.78
N LYS A 329 -6.65 -3.12 21.04
CA LYS A 329 -7.74 -2.64 21.88
C LYS A 329 -8.41 -1.41 21.29
N GLU A 330 -7.63 -0.43 20.81
CA GLU A 330 -8.15 0.76 20.13
C GLU A 330 -8.87 0.39 18.83
N VAL A 331 -8.32 -0.56 18.06
CA VAL A 331 -8.96 -1.08 16.85
C VAL A 331 -10.32 -1.70 17.15
N LEU A 332 -10.39 -2.60 18.14
CA LEU A 332 -11.63 -3.27 18.54
C LEU A 332 -12.66 -2.27 19.06
N LYS A 333 -12.24 -1.27 19.86
CA LYS A 333 -13.14 -0.22 20.36
C LYS A 333 -13.82 0.54 19.23
N GLU A 334 -13.10 0.87 18.18
CA GLU A 334 -13.60 1.69 17.07
C GLU A 334 -14.34 0.88 15.99
N SER A 335 -14.01 -0.41 15.82
CA SER A 335 -14.54 -1.25 14.74
C SER A 335 -15.75 -2.10 15.14
N LEU A 336 -15.88 -2.47 16.42
CA LEU A 336 -16.97 -3.31 16.90
C LEU A 336 -18.15 -2.47 17.44
N ASP A 337 -19.34 -3.04 17.35
CA ASP A 337 -20.54 -2.49 18.02
C ASP A 337 -20.68 -3.15 19.40
N TRP A 338 -20.28 -2.42 20.42
CA TRP A 338 -20.24 -2.88 21.81
C TRP A 338 -21.56 -2.83 22.54
N LYS A 339 -22.64 -2.43 21.87
CA LYS A 339 -23.96 -2.29 22.49
C LYS A 339 -24.39 -3.59 23.19
N GLY A 340 -24.54 -3.54 24.51
CA GLY A 340 -24.89 -4.72 25.35
C GLY A 340 -23.73 -5.71 25.58
N LYS A 341 -22.49 -5.30 25.29
CA LYS A 341 -21.26 -6.10 25.45
C LYS A 341 -20.11 -5.28 26.05
N GLU A 342 -20.41 -4.18 26.70
CA GLU A 342 -19.45 -3.22 27.25
C GLU A 342 -18.52 -3.88 28.31
N ASP A 343 -19.04 -4.85 29.07
CA ASP A 343 -18.29 -5.63 30.04
C ASP A 343 -17.12 -6.42 29.45
N ILE A 344 -17.24 -6.82 28.18
CA ILE A 344 -16.17 -7.51 27.45
C ILE A 344 -15.08 -6.53 27.07
N LEU A 345 -15.44 -5.32 26.65
CA LEU A 345 -14.50 -4.26 26.31
C LEU A 345 -13.62 -3.85 27.52
N GLU A 346 -14.23 -3.79 28.71
CA GLU A 346 -13.49 -3.45 29.96
C GLU A 346 -12.48 -4.52 30.36
N LYS A 347 -12.73 -5.80 30.03
CA LYS A 347 -11.83 -6.91 30.29
C LYS A 347 -10.60 -6.96 29.38
N ILE A 348 -10.62 -6.25 28.25
CA ILE A 348 -9.46 -6.11 27.36
C ILE A 348 -8.49 -5.12 28.00
N LYS A 349 -7.53 -5.65 28.77
CA LYS A 349 -6.52 -4.85 29.51
C LYS A 349 -5.38 -4.37 28.59
#